data_e2ef5a44b08593ea68683a2bba43489b
#
_entry.id   e2ef5a44b08593ea68683a2bba43489b
#
_cell.length_a   1.000
_cell.length_b   1.000
_cell.length_c   1.000
_cell.angle_alpha   90.00
_cell.angle_beta   90.00
_cell.angle_gamma   90.00
#
_symmetry.space_group_name_H-M   'P 1'
#
loop_
_entity.id
_entity.type
_entity.pdbx_description
1 polymer ?
#
loop_
_entity_poly.entity_id
_entity_poly.type
_entity_poly.pdbx_seq_one_letter_code
_entity_poly.pdbx_strand_id
1 'polypeptide(L)'
;WEGAKVAKGRDRWAAVVREASKQSVRPWLPDVLDLVTTKQLARLASTDQAEGVRMLVLEPTAATPLSALDFDRRDLVLVVGPEGGITPQELDALSAAGADIVRLGDEVLRTSTAGPAALGAAHLHSGTGGARRARRRARPLVMRETLSWYP
;
A
#
# COMPACT_ATOMS: atom_id res chain seq x y z
N TRP A 1 16.38 -4.34 -12.73
CA TRP A 1 15.25 -4.79 -13.57
C TRP A 1 15.21 -3.92 -14.81
N GLU A 2 15.55 -4.49 -15.96
CA GLU A 2 15.59 -3.73 -17.20
C GLU A 2 14.47 -4.21 -18.15
N GLY A 3 13.73 -3.25 -18.68
CA GLY A 3 12.84 -3.36 -19.82
C GLY A 3 11.84 -4.52 -19.79
N ALA A 4 12.14 -5.62 -20.45
CA ALA A 4 11.19 -6.75 -20.67
C ALA A 4 10.73 -7.45 -19.38
N LYS A 5 11.55 -7.52 -18.32
CA LYS A 5 11.16 -8.14 -17.04
C LYS A 5 10.17 -7.27 -16.28
N VAL A 6 10.32 -5.95 -16.33
CA VAL A 6 9.38 -5.00 -15.71
C VAL A 6 8.02 -5.08 -16.40
N ALA A 7 8.00 -5.06 -17.73
CA ALA A 7 6.77 -5.17 -18.50
C ALA A 7 6.02 -6.49 -18.19
N LYS A 8 6.74 -7.63 -18.20
CA LYS A 8 6.16 -8.95 -17.86
C LYS A 8 5.61 -9.00 -16.43
N GLY A 9 6.29 -8.38 -15.47
CA GLY A 9 5.81 -8.27 -14.09
C GLY A 9 4.50 -7.47 -14.01
N ARG A 10 4.45 -6.32 -14.66
CA ARG A 10 3.26 -5.49 -14.73
C ARG A 10 2.07 -6.21 -15.39
N ASP A 11 2.30 -6.91 -16.50
CA ASP A 11 1.25 -7.67 -17.20
C ASP A 11 0.68 -8.79 -16.32
N ARG A 12 1.55 -9.46 -15.55
CA ARG A 12 1.13 -10.47 -14.57
C ARG A 12 0.24 -9.84 -13.49
N TRP A 13 0.60 -8.69 -12.93
CA TRP A 13 -0.21 -7.98 -11.96
C TRP A 13 -1.54 -7.52 -12.55
N ALA A 14 -1.53 -7.00 -13.78
CA ALA A 14 -2.76 -6.61 -14.47
C ALA A 14 -3.72 -7.79 -14.66
N ALA A 15 -3.20 -8.98 -14.95
CA ALA A 15 -4.01 -10.20 -15.02
C ALA A 15 -4.61 -10.58 -13.66
N VAL A 16 -3.81 -10.57 -12.58
CA VAL A 16 -4.28 -10.84 -11.21
C VAL A 16 -5.37 -9.86 -10.78
N VAL A 17 -5.15 -8.55 -10.99
CA VAL A 17 -6.11 -7.50 -10.65
C VAL A 17 -7.42 -7.70 -11.42
N ARG A 18 -7.36 -8.05 -12.70
CA ARG A 18 -8.55 -8.32 -13.53
C ARG A 18 -9.36 -9.48 -12.99
N GLU A 19 -8.72 -10.60 -12.66
CA GLU A 19 -9.42 -11.78 -12.13
C GLU A 19 -9.99 -11.49 -10.73
N ALA A 20 -9.23 -10.84 -9.86
CA ALA A 20 -9.71 -10.44 -8.53
C ALA A 20 -10.93 -9.48 -8.61
N SER A 21 -10.93 -8.56 -9.57
CA SER A 21 -12.05 -7.63 -9.77
C SER A 21 -13.32 -8.34 -10.23
N LYS A 22 -13.19 -9.35 -11.09
CA LYS A 22 -14.33 -10.20 -11.49
C LYS A 22 -14.92 -10.93 -10.28
N GLN A 23 -14.07 -11.54 -9.45
CA GLN A 23 -14.50 -12.29 -8.26
C GLN A 23 -15.16 -11.39 -7.21
N SER A 24 -14.69 -10.15 -7.06
CA SER A 24 -15.26 -9.19 -6.10
C SER A 24 -16.45 -8.38 -6.63
N VAL A 25 -16.92 -8.67 -7.85
CA VAL A 25 -18.05 -7.98 -8.50
C VAL A 25 -17.88 -6.44 -8.47
N ARG A 26 -16.65 -5.96 -8.63
CA ARG A 26 -16.39 -4.52 -8.64
C ARG A 26 -16.74 -3.90 -9.98
N PRO A 27 -17.40 -2.73 -9.99
CA PRO A 27 -17.79 -2.05 -11.24
C PRO A 27 -16.64 -1.35 -11.95
N TRP A 28 -15.45 -1.30 -11.35
CA TRP A 28 -14.24 -0.70 -11.92
C TRP A 28 -13.03 -1.60 -11.71
N LEU A 29 -12.12 -1.56 -12.67
CA LEU A 29 -10.84 -2.25 -12.60
C LEU A 29 -9.81 -1.28 -12.00
N PRO A 30 -9.07 -1.68 -10.94
CA PRO A 30 -7.94 -0.91 -10.44
C PRO A 30 -6.82 -0.82 -11.48
N ASP A 31 -6.17 0.33 -11.56
CA ASP A 31 -5.02 0.53 -12.42
C ASP A 31 -3.77 -0.11 -11.82
N VAL A 32 -2.98 -0.78 -12.65
CA VAL A 32 -1.64 -1.25 -12.29
C VAL A 32 -0.64 -0.23 -12.83
N LEU A 33 -0.04 0.50 -11.91
CA LEU A 33 0.92 1.55 -12.22
C LEU A 33 2.30 0.98 -12.55
N ASP A 34 3.17 1.85 -13.06
CA ASP A 34 4.56 1.52 -13.31
C ASP A 34 5.34 1.32 -12.01
N LEU A 35 6.44 0.60 -12.12
CA LEU A 35 7.34 0.32 -11.03
C LEU A 35 7.99 1.62 -10.52
N VAL A 36 8.01 1.81 -9.20
CA VAL A 36 8.64 2.97 -8.58
C VAL A 36 9.77 2.55 -7.65
N THR A 37 10.83 3.35 -7.59
CA THR A 37 11.92 3.19 -6.64
C THR A 37 11.52 3.74 -5.26
N THR A 38 12.23 3.35 -4.19
CA THR A 38 12.02 3.91 -2.84
C THR A 38 12.14 5.44 -2.83
N LYS A 39 13.09 5.99 -3.58
CA LYS A 39 13.27 7.44 -3.71
C LYS A 39 12.06 8.13 -4.37
N GLN A 40 11.47 7.51 -5.38
CA GLN A 40 10.24 8.01 -6.00
C GLN A 40 9.04 7.87 -5.04
N LEU A 41 8.96 6.75 -4.30
CA LEU A 41 7.93 6.53 -3.30
C LEU A 41 8.01 7.57 -2.17
N ALA A 42 9.20 7.90 -1.68
CA ALA A 42 9.39 8.96 -0.69
C ALA A 42 8.95 10.34 -1.21
N ARG A 43 9.24 10.65 -2.48
CA ARG A 43 8.72 11.90 -3.10
C ARG A 43 7.19 11.89 -3.17
N LEU A 44 6.58 10.77 -3.53
CA LEU A 44 5.12 10.61 -3.52
C LEU A 44 4.55 10.81 -2.11
N ALA A 45 5.20 10.26 -1.06
CA ALA A 45 4.77 10.45 0.32
C ALA A 45 4.68 11.92 0.69
N SER A 46 5.71 12.72 0.37
CA SER A 46 5.73 14.17 0.65
C SER A 46 4.66 14.92 -0.13
N THR A 47 4.45 14.59 -1.41
CA THR A 47 3.43 15.21 -2.25
C THR A 47 2.02 14.80 -1.81
N ASP A 48 1.81 13.52 -1.57
CA ASP A 48 0.53 12.96 -1.16
C ASP A 48 0.08 13.53 0.19
N GLN A 49 1.00 13.72 1.15
CA GLN A 49 0.70 14.36 2.41
C GLN A 49 0.20 15.80 2.22
N ALA A 50 0.84 16.57 1.34
CA ALA A 50 0.41 17.93 1.01
C ALA A 50 -0.97 17.97 0.32
N GLU A 51 -1.32 16.92 -0.44
CA GLU A 51 -2.61 16.75 -1.12
C GLU A 51 -3.70 16.09 -0.24
N GLY A 52 -3.42 15.83 1.03
CA GLY A 52 -4.36 15.18 1.96
C GLY A 52 -4.49 13.68 1.76
N VAL A 53 -3.44 13.01 1.29
CA VAL A 53 -3.31 11.56 1.25
C VAL A 53 -2.37 11.12 2.35
N ARG A 54 -2.66 10.00 2.98
CA ARG A 54 -1.85 9.42 4.06
C ARG A 54 -1.16 8.15 3.58
N MET A 55 0.15 8.07 3.73
CA MET A 55 0.92 6.87 3.39
C MET A 55 1.24 6.07 4.65
N LEU A 56 0.85 4.79 4.66
CA LEU A 56 1.13 3.83 5.73
C LEU A 56 2.10 2.78 5.20
N VAL A 57 3.22 2.59 5.88
CA VAL A 57 4.21 1.55 5.59
C VAL A 57 4.07 0.45 6.62
N LEU A 58 3.74 -0.76 6.19
CA LEU A 58 3.64 -1.92 7.09
C LEU A 58 5.03 -2.47 7.37
N GLU A 59 5.43 -2.40 8.64
CA GLU A 59 6.70 -2.90 9.14
C GLU A 59 6.44 -3.68 10.45
N PRO A 60 6.74 -4.99 10.49
CA PRO A 60 6.44 -5.81 11.66
C PRO A 60 7.07 -5.31 12.96
N THR A 61 8.25 -4.69 12.88
CA THR A 61 9.01 -4.20 14.03
C THR A 61 8.66 -2.76 14.43
N ALA A 62 7.70 -2.13 13.75
CA ALA A 62 7.31 -0.76 14.05
C ALA A 62 6.76 -0.61 15.48
N ALA A 63 7.11 0.48 16.15
CA ALA A 63 6.63 0.77 17.50
C ALA A 63 5.12 1.04 17.53
N THR A 64 4.58 1.70 16.50
CA THR A 64 3.19 2.13 16.45
C THR A 64 2.30 1.05 15.84
N PRO A 65 1.31 0.51 16.57
CA PRO A 65 0.34 -0.40 15.97
C PRO A 65 -0.65 0.36 15.10
N LEU A 66 -1.10 -0.27 14.00
CA LEU A 66 -2.09 0.29 13.10
C LEU A 66 -3.39 0.70 13.84
N SER A 67 -3.77 -0.08 14.85
CA SER A 67 -4.96 0.17 15.68
C SER A 67 -4.87 1.43 16.55
N ALA A 68 -3.66 1.98 16.75
CA ALA A 68 -3.47 3.22 17.51
C ALA A 68 -3.57 4.47 16.62
N LEU A 69 -3.72 4.30 15.31
CA LEU A 69 -3.85 5.44 14.42
C LEU A 69 -5.28 5.98 14.42
N ASP A 70 -5.40 7.29 14.50
CA ASP A 70 -6.65 7.97 14.15
C ASP A 70 -6.80 7.99 12.64
N PHE A 71 -7.82 7.31 12.14
CA PHE A 71 -8.18 7.32 10.73
C PHE A 71 -9.12 8.49 10.44
N ASP A 72 -8.59 9.48 9.78
CA ASP A 72 -9.36 10.60 9.25
C ASP A 72 -9.95 10.27 7.86
N ARG A 73 -10.41 11.30 7.14
CA ARG A 73 -11.02 11.14 5.80
C ARG A 73 -10.03 11.21 4.64
N ARG A 74 -8.74 11.20 4.91
CA ARG A 74 -7.72 11.19 3.86
C ARG A 74 -7.76 9.87 3.08
N ASP A 75 -7.41 9.94 1.82
CA ASP A 75 -7.16 8.76 1.03
C ASP A 75 -5.89 8.06 1.56
N LEU A 76 -5.86 6.72 1.53
CA LEU A 76 -4.76 5.94 2.06
C LEU A 76 -3.93 5.33 0.92
N VAL A 77 -2.62 5.44 1.05
CA VAL A 77 -1.63 4.63 0.31
C VAL A 77 -1.04 3.63 1.29
N LEU A 78 -1.14 2.35 0.96
CA LEU A 78 -0.60 1.28 1.78
C LEU A 78 0.65 0.71 1.10
N VAL A 79 1.76 0.72 1.81
CA VAL A 79 3.03 0.14 1.37
C VAL A 79 3.25 -1.17 2.12
N VAL A 80 3.39 -2.25 1.37
CA VAL A 80 3.67 -3.60 1.89
C VAL A 80 5.05 -4.01 1.41
N GLY A 81 5.94 -4.34 2.33
CA GLY A 81 7.29 -4.79 2.02
C GLY A 81 7.31 -6.21 1.42
N PRO A 82 8.40 -6.59 0.77
CA PRO A 82 8.64 -7.96 0.32
C PRO A 82 8.96 -8.87 1.51
N GLU A 83 9.09 -10.17 1.25
CA GLU A 83 9.48 -11.16 2.26
C GLU A 83 10.84 -10.85 2.92
N GLY A 84 11.74 -10.17 2.22
CA GLY A 84 13.01 -9.70 2.76
C GLY A 84 12.92 -8.43 3.62
N GLY A 85 11.73 -7.87 3.78
CA GLY A 85 11.49 -6.63 4.53
C GLY A 85 11.87 -5.36 3.78
N ILE A 86 11.77 -4.24 4.47
CA ILE A 86 12.19 -2.91 4.02
C ILE A 86 13.44 -2.56 4.83
N THR A 87 14.49 -2.09 4.17
CA THR A 87 15.73 -1.75 4.88
C THR A 87 15.55 -0.56 5.82
N PRO A 88 16.33 -0.47 6.91
CA PRO A 88 16.25 0.68 7.83
C PRO A 88 16.41 2.03 7.12
N GLN A 89 17.33 2.12 6.17
CA GLN A 89 17.56 3.34 5.39
C GLN A 89 16.34 3.72 4.53
N GLU A 90 15.61 2.73 4.01
CA GLU A 90 14.37 2.98 3.26
C GLU A 90 13.24 3.42 4.19
N LEU A 91 13.13 2.81 5.38
CA LEU A 91 12.15 3.22 6.39
C LEU A 91 12.40 4.65 6.87
N ASP A 92 13.66 5.00 7.14
CA ASP A 92 14.06 6.35 7.52
C ASP A 92 13.70 7.38 6.44
N ALA A 93 13.98 7.05 5.17
CA ALA A 93 13.66 7.93 4.04
C ALA A 93 12.15 8.13 3.86
N LEU A 94 11.34 7.07 4.03
CA LEU A 94 9.88 7.14 3.93
C LEU A 94 9.28 7.90 5.12
N SER A 95 9.78 7.65 6.34
CA SER A 95 9.35 8.36 7.55
C SER A 95 9.69 9.85 7.47
N ALA A 96 10.90 10.23 7.05
CA ALA A 96 11.31 11.61 6.83
C ALA A 96 10.46 12.31 5.76
N ALA A 97 9.91 11.56 4.82
CA ALA A 97 8.98 12.06 3.80
C ALA A 97 7.52 12.17 4.29
N GLY A 98 7.24 11.81 5.55
CA GLY A 98 5.91 11.92 6.15
C GLY A 98 5.05 10.67 6.09
N ALA A 99 5.62 9.50 5.75
CA ALA A 99 4.91 8.24 5.86
C ALA A 99 4.85 7.75 7.32
N ASP A 100 3.72 7.19 7.73
CA ASP A 100 3.59 6.53 9.02
C ASP A 100 4.09 5.09 8.91
N ILE A 101 5.08 4.74 9.74
CA ILE A 101 5.58 3.36 9.84
C ILE A 101 4.80 2.64 10.93
N VAL A 102 4.08 1.58 10.58
CA VAL A 102 3.13 0.93 11.48
C VAL A 102 3.21 -0.59 11.42
N ARG A 103 2.98 -1.26 12.54
CA ARG A 103 2.78 -2.71 12.56
C ARG A 103 1.30 -3.06 12.53
N LEU A 104 0.98 -4.15 11.87
CA LEU A 104 -0.42 -4.60 11.76
C LEU A 104 -0.90 -5.29 13.04
N GLY A 105 -0.01 -6.03 13.69
CA GLY A 105 -0.22 -6.78 14.93
C GLY A 105 1.11 -7.32 15.44
N ASP A 106 1.06 -8.21 16.42
CA ASP A 106 2.26 -8.84 16.99
C ASP A 106 2.75 -10.02 16.14
N GLU A 107 1.89 -10.53 15.24
CA GLU A 107 2.20 -11.62 14.32
C GLU A 107 2.68 -11.10 12.97
N VAL A 108 3.70 -11.74 12.42
CA VAL A 108 4.19 -11.45 11.07
C VAL A 108 3.29 -12.13 10.05
N LEU A 109 2.59 -11.33 9.25
CA LEU A 109 1.77 -11.83 8.15
C LEU A 109 2.60 -11.93 6.87
N ARG A 110 2.24 -12.90 6.02
CA ARG A 110 2.79 -12.98 4.67
C ARG A 110 2.38 -11.73 3.88
N THR A 111 3.23 -11.28 2.95
CA THR A 111 2.98 -10.12 2.08
C THR A 111 1.59 -10.18 1.40
N SER A 112 1.21 -11.37 0.91
CA SER A 112 -0.11 -11.59 0.30
C SER A 112 -1.30 -11.43 1.26
N THR A 113 -1.08 -11.54 2.56
CA THR A 113 -2.11 -11.42 3.61
C THR A 113 -2.09 -10.07 4.29
N ALA A 114 -0.92 -9.46 4.47
CA ALA A 114 -0.73 -8.20 5.18
C ALA A 114 -1.52 -7.05 4.53
N GLY A 115 -1.47 -6.92 3.20
CA GLY A 115 -2.23 -5.91 2.46
C GLY A 115 -3.74 -5.98 2.69
N PRO A 116 -4.39 -7.12 2.38
CA PRO A 116 -5.83 -7.29 2.63
C PRO A 116 -6.22 -7.08 4.10
N ALA A 117 -5.43 -7.58 5.06
CA ALA A 117 -5.70 -7.43 6.49
C ALA A 117 -5.63 -5.95 6.92
N ALA A 118 -4.61 -5.21 6.49
CA ALA A 118 -4.47 -3.79 6.78
C ALA A 118 -5.61 -2.96 6.16
N LEU A 119 -6.03 -3.26 4.93
CA LEU A 119 -7.19 -2.62 4.30
C LEU A 119 -8.48 -2.89 5.07
N GLY A 120 -8.69 -4.11 5.54
CA GLY A 120 -9.83 -4.48 6.37
C GLY A 120 -9.83 -3.71 7.69
N ALA A 121 -8.70 -3.66 8.38
CA ALA A 121 -8.54 -2.92 9.63
C ALA A 121 -8.78 -1.42 9.43
N ALA A 122 -8.17 -0.80 8.43
CA ALA A 122 -8.37 0.62 8.11
C ALA A 122 -9.83 0.93 7.77
N HIS A 123 -10.51 0.04 7.05
CA HIS A 123 -11.93 0.20 6.71
C HIS A 123 -12.84 0.14 7.93
N LEU A 124 -12.59 -0.77 8.87
CA LEU A 124 -13.34 -0.87 10.11
C LEU A 124 -13.20 0.39 10.99
N HIS A 125 -11.98 0.95 11.06
CA HIS A 125 -11.73 2.17 11.84
C HIS A 125 -12.28 3.44 11.16
N SER A 126 -12.34 3.48 9.84
CA SER A 126 -12.93 4.61 9.10
C SER A 126 -14.46 4.53 8.99
N GLY A 127 -15.06 3.37 9.25
CA GLY A 127 -16.46 3.05 8.98
C GLY A 127 -17.45 3.37 10.10
N THR A 128 -17.01 3.86 11.26
CA THR A 128 -17.94 4.19 12.39
C THR A 128 -18.70 5.50 12.24
N GLY A 129 -18.60 6.15 11.09
CA GLY A 129 -19.23 7.46 10.81
C GLY A 129 -19.93 7.54 9.45
N GLY A 130 -21.15 6.99 9.33
CA GLY A 130 -22.15 7.49 8.40
C GLY A 130 -22.10 7.02 6.94
N ALA A 131 -23.19 6.42 6.54
CA ALA A 131 -23.59 6.04 5.20
C ALA A 131 -23.39 7.14 4.13
N ARG A 132 -23.12 6.70 2.91
CA ARG A 132 -23.10 7.45 1.65
C ARG A 132 -21.85 8.28 1.39
N ARG A 133 -20.82 7.63 0.86
CA ARG A 133 -19.80 8.34 0.07
C ARG A 133 -20.23 8.44 -1.39
N ALA A 134 -20.43 9.69 -1.79
CA ALA A 134 -20.37 10.07 -3.19
C ALA A 134 -19.02 9.61 -3.77
N ARG A 135 -19.07 9.08 -4.97
CA ARG A 135 -17.98 8.54 -5.79
C ARG A 135 -16.76 9.49 -5.85
N ARG A 136 -15.82 9.35 -4.92
CA ARG A 136 -14.46 9.83 -5.16
C ARG A 136 -13.70 8.70 -5.85
N ARG A 137 -12.96 9.06 -6.90
CA ARG A 137 -12.05 8.13 -7.58
C ARG A 137 -11.09 7.59 -6.52
N ALA A 138 -11.18 6.29 -6.23
CA ALA A 138 -10.17 5.62 -5.42
C ALA A 138 -8.82 5.82 -6.12
N ARG A 139 -7.88 6.50 -5.45
CA ARG A 139 -6.50 6.56 -5.94
C ARG A 139 -5.90 5.14 -5.90
N PRO A 140 -5.05 4.81 -6.85
CA PRO A 140 -4.52 3.46 -6.97
C PRO A 140 -3.74 3.07 -5.72
N LEU A 141 -3.98 1.84 -5.26
CA LEU A 141 -3.17 1.18 -4.26
C LEU A 141 -1.77 0.93 -4.86
N VAL A 142 -0.76 1.62 -4.36
CA VAL A 142 0.63 1.34 -4.75
C VAL A 142 1.11 0.15 -3.94
N MET A 143 1.03 -1.05 -4.52
CA MET A 143 1.72 -2.22 -3.98
C MET A 143 3.16 -2.20 -4.49
N ARG A 144 4.14 -2.07 -3.59
CA ARG A 144 5.53 -2.30 -3.91
C ARG A 144 5.90 -3.73 -3.50
N GLU A 145 5.97 -4.63 -4.47
CA GLU A 145 6.87 -5.77 -4.36
C GLU A 145 8.26 -5.29 -4.80
N THR A 146 9.23 -5.21 -3.89
CA THR A 146 10.62 -5.21 -4.31
C THR A 146 10.89 -6.61 -4.85
N LEU A 147 10.89 -6.72 -6.15
CA LEU A 147 11.15 -7.96 -6.90
C LEU A 147 12.63 -8.37 -6.76
N SER A 148 13.06 -8.61 -5.52
CA SER A 148 14.35 -9.22 -5.22
C SER A 148 14.29 -10.75 -5.25
N TRP A 149 13.19 -11.33 -5.64
CA TRP A 149 12.97 -12.77 -5.67
C TRP A 149 12.73 -13.29 -7.08
N TYR A 150 13.84 -13.61 -7.78
CA TYR A 150 13.89 -14.78 -8.65
C TYR A 150 15.35 -15.25 -8.79
N PRO A 151 15.65 -16.56 -8.53
CA PRO A 151 16.95 -17.11 -8.86
C PRO A 151 17.22 -17.09 -10.36
#